data_21e77a41befb0061c05c335f10b816e9
#
_entry.id   21e77a41befb0061c05c335f10b816e9
#
_cell.length_a   1.000
_cell.length_b   1.000
_cell.length_c   1.000
_cell.angle_alpha   90.00
_cell.angle_beta   90.00
_cell.angle_gamma   90.00
#
_symmetry.space_group_name_H-M   'P 1'
#
loop_
_entity.id
_entity.type
_entity.pdbx_description
1 polymer ?
#
loop_
_entity_poly.entity_id
_entity_poly.type
_entity_poly.pdbx_seq_one_letter_code
_entity_poly.pdbx_strand_id
1 'polypeptide(L)'
;FTDLSDGKTSAVNSWRWNFGDNSSVTTQNPIKKYSDTGSFLVKLFIFNTQGCVSDTLSKAMVIHPYPKLDAGSDLVVLEGGTIPIKPIYYATNPVFSWLPMTYLDTPTIANPKTTPLFDITYIVKLTGIGGCSVFDDVKITVLRAPLIPNAFSPNGDGINDTWAIKYLESYPGATIEIYDRGGQLVYQSTNYPKNWDGTTNGKSLNVGTYYYIINPKNGRKIMSGSVTILK
;
A
#
# COMPACT_ATOMS: atom_id res chain seq x y z
N PHE A 1 12.77 26.37 -24.65
CA PHE A 1 12.62 27.84 -24.73
C PHE A 1 12.34 28.21 -26.19
N THR A 2 11.48 29.22 -26.38
CA THR A 2 11.11 29.71 -27.70
C THR A 2 11.44 31.20 -27.76
N ASP A 3 12.15 31.60 -28.80
CA ASP A 3 12.42 32.99 -29.06
C ASP A 3 11.18 33.64 -29.69
N LEU A 4 10.76 34.77 -29.15
CA LEU A 4 9.65 35.61 -29.65
C LEU A 4 10.13 37.03 -29.95
N SER A 5 11.43 37.20 -30.14
CA SER A 5 12.03 38.49 -30.36
C SER A 5 11.65 39.05 -31.72
N ASP A 6 11.35 40.35 -31.76
CA ASP A 6 11.12 41.12 -32.98
C ASP A 6 12.26 42.11 -33.20
N GLY A 7 12.95 41.97 -34.31
CA GLY A 7 14.07 42.85 -34.71
C GLY A 7 13.63 44.23 -35.20
N LYS A 8 12.33 44.50 -35.34
CA LYS A 8 11.73 45.74 -35.83
C LYS A 8 12.37 46.26 -37.14
N THR A 9 13.44 47.01 -37.02
CA THR A 9 14.12 47.65 -38.15
C THR A 9 15.28 46.87 -38.74
N SER A 10 15.72 45.78 -38.04
CA SER A 10 16.87 44.97 -38.46
C SER A 10 16.67 43.53 -38.08
N ALA A 11 16.94 42.59 -38.98
CA ALA A 11 16.73 41.18 -38.74
C ALA A 11 17.65 40.68 -37.58
N VAL A 12 17.06 39.85 -36.68
CA VAL A 12 17.81 39.11 -35.64
C VAL A 12 18.56 37.99 -36.34
N ASN A 13 19.86 37.87 -36.09
CA ASN A 13 20.72 36.85 -36.69
C ASN A 13 21.46 35.95 -35.70
N SER A 14 21.51 36.30 -34.41
CA SER A 14 22.08 35.43 -33.40
C SER A 14 21.46 35.62 -32.01
N TRP A 15 21.55 34.60 -31.22
CA TRP A 15 20.98 34.50 -29.87
C TRP A 15 22.07 34.06 -28.91
N ARG A 16 21.94 34.47 -27.66
CA ARG A 16 22.76 33.98 -26.54
C ARG A 16 21.86 33.78 -25.34
N TRP A 17 21.60 32.51 -25.03
CA TRP A 17 20.88 32.10 -23.83
C TRP A 17 21.89 31.79 -22.72
N ASN A 18 21.68 32.34 -21.54
CA ASN A 18 22.34 31.93 -20.31
C ASN A 18 21.27 31.33 -19.39
N PHE A 19 21.44 30.09 -18.96
CA PHE A 19 20.40 29.37 -18.22
C PHE A 19 20.50 29.56 -16.70
N GLY A 20 21.46 30.33 -16.19
CA GLY A 20 21.64 30.59 -14.77
C GLY A 20 22.33 29.46 -14.00
N ASP A 21 22.74 28.40 -14.68
CA ASP A 21 23.49 27.25 -14.16
C ASP A 21 24.93 27.19 -14.71
N ASN A 22 25.49 28.32 -15.11
CA ASN A 22 26.76 28.49 -15.80
C ASN A 22 26.81 27.93 -17.22
N SER A 23 25.70 27.42 -17.76
CA SER A 23 25.63 26.99 -19.15
C SER A 23 25.04 28.08 -20.06
N SER A 24 25.46 28.09 -21.33
CA SER A 24 24.93 28.97 -22.34
C SER A 24 24.90 28.30 -23.71
N VAL A 25 23.97 28.75 -24.59
CA VAL A 25 23.86 28.29 -25.98
C VAL A 25 23.50 29.45 -26.90
N THR A 26 23.72 29.25 -28.20
CA THR A 26 23.47 30.27 -29.24
C THR A 26 22.36 29.87 -30.22
N THR A 27 21.71 28.73 -30.04
CA THR A 27 20.57 28.30 -30.85
C THR A 27 19.35 29.19 -30.59
N GLN A 28 18.53 29.46 -31.61
CA GLN A 28 17.34 30.29 -31.49
C GLN A 28 16.34 29.74 -30.45
N ASN A 29 16.01 28.45 -30.55
CA ASN A 29 15.01 27.79 -29.72
C ASN A 29 15.65 26.60 -28.98
N PRO A 30 16.38 26.81 -27.86
CA PRO A 30 17.08 25.76 -27.20
C PRO A 30 16.16 24.89 -26.32
N ILE A 31 16.52 23.61 -26.18
CA ILE A 31 16.00 22.73 -25.16
C ILE A 31 17.03 22.69 -24.04
N LYS A 32 16.58 22.88 -22.81
CA LYS A 32 17.43 22.80 -21.60
C LYS A 32 16.86 21.81 -20.61
N LYS A 33 17.71 20.90 -20.14
CA LYS A 33 17.47 20.04 -18.98
C LYS A 33 18.35 20.50 -17.84
N TYR A 34 17.75 20.76 -16.67
CA TYR A 34 18.49 21.07 -15.44
C TYR A 34 18.75 19.78 -14.68
N SER A 35 19.96 19.61 -14.14
CA SER A 35 20.35 18.49 -13.28
C SER A 35 19.96 18.72 -11.83
N ASP A 36 19.92 19.98 -11.42
CA ASP A 36 19.71 20.37 -10.03
C ASP A 36 18.36 21.09 -9.86
N THR A 37 17.84 21.05 -8.65
CA THR A 37 16.67 21.81 -8.23
C THR A 37 17.09 23.21 -7.77
N GLY A 38 16.18 24.17 -7.92
CA GLY A 38 16.47 25.55 -7.50
C GLY A 38 15.82 26.59 -8.38
N SER A 39 16.19 27.85 -8.19
CA SER A 39 15.77 28.96 -9.00
C SER A 39 16.91 29.42 -9.90
N PHE A 40 16.67 29.37 -11.21
CA PHE A 40 17.64 29.74 -12.24
C PHE A 40 17.16 30.98 -12.96
N LEU A 41 17.99 32.01 -13.03
CA LEU A 41 17.69 33.22 -13.79
C LEU A 41 18.14 33.04 -15.22
N VAL A 42 17.19 32.69 -16.10
CA VAL A 42 17.46 32.56 -17.55
C VAL A 42 17.50 33.94 -18.18
N LYS A 43 18.55 34.19 -18.98
CA LYS A 43 18.76 35.44 -19.71
C LYS A 43 18.86 35.18 -21.19
N LEU A 44 18.24 36.04 -21.99
CA LEU A 44 18.35 36.05 -23.44
C LEU A 44 18.93 37.39 -23.90
N PHE A 45 19.91 37.31 -24.77
CA PHE A 45 20.46 38.42 -25.57
C PHE A 45 20.28 38.06 -27.05
N ILE A 46 19.87 39.01 -27.84
CA ILE A 46 19.81 38.85 -29.29
C ILE A 46 20.72 39.87 -29.96
N PHE A 47 21.22 39.53 -31.14
CA PHE A 47 22.03 40.38 -31.95
C PHE A 47 21.37 40.51 -33.32
N ASN A 48 21.46 41.72 -33.92
CA ASN A 48 20.97 41.97 -35.27
C ASN A 48 22.12 41.86 -36.28
N THR A 49 21.79 41.94 -37.56
CA THR A 49 22.75 41.89 -38.70
C THR A 49 23.75 43.04 -38.70
N GLN A 50 23.50 44.11 -37.94
CA GLN A 50 24.39 45.28 -37.81
C GLN A 50 25.31 45.17 -36.55
N GLY A 51 25.24 44.06 -35.80
CA GLY A 51 26.05 43.84 -34.62
C GLY A 51 25.54 44.51 -33.33
N CYS A 52 24.36 45.12 -33.36
CA CYS A 52 23.76 45.69 -32.15
C CYS A 52 23.19 44.57 -31.28
N VAL A 53 23.37 44.68 -29.96
CA VAL A 53 22.85 43.76 -28.94
C VAL A 53 21.58 44.34 -28.30
N SER A 54 20.60 43.49 -28.02
CA SER A 54 19.39 43.88 -27.26
C SER A 54 19.67 44.16 -25.81
N ASP A 55 18.71 44.77 -25.12
CA ASP A 55 18.60 44.69 -23.68
C ASP A 55 18.43 43.21 -23.24
N THR A 56 18.81 42.93 -22.00
CA THR A 56 18.69 41.59 -21.42
C THR A 56 17.26 41.27 -21.03
N LEU A 57 16.64 40.29 -21.67
CA LEU A 57 15.41 39.70 -21.14
C LEU A 57 15.78 38.65 -20.10
N SER A 58 15.21 38.75 -18.91
CA SER A 58 15.45 37.82 -17.81
C SER A 58 14.15 37.19 -17.30
N LYS A 59 14.17 35.87 -17.04
CA LYS A 59 13.02 35.16 -16.47
C LYS A 59 13.51 34.13 -15.46
N ALA A 60 12.95 34.14 -14.25
CA ALA A 60 13.19 33.11 -13.27
C ALA A 60 12.49 31.79 -13.68
N MET A 61 13.26 30.70 -13.62
CA MET A 61 12.79 29.35 -13.82
C MET A 61 13.01 28.57 -12.52
N VAL A 62 11.92 28.05 -11.95
CA VAL A 62 12.00 27.25 -10.71
C VAL A 62 11.90 25.78 -11.05
N ILE A 63 12.92 25.01 -10.67
CA ILE A 63 12.97 23.56 -10.80
C ILE A 63 12.72 22.95 -9.43
N HIS A 64 11.59 22.30 -9.28
CA HIS A 64 11.18 21.68 -8.02
C HIS A 64 11.73 20.26 -7.89
N PRO A 65 12.01 19.79 -6.65
CA PRO A 65 12.41 18.41 -6.43
C PRO A 65 11.25 17.46 -6.79
N TYR A 66 11.63 16.32 -7.37
CA TYR A 66 10.64 15.25 -7.62
C TYR A 66 10.24 14.62 -6.29
N PRO A 67 8.94 14.42 -6.02
CA PRO A 67 8.49 13.80 -4.78
C PRO A 67 8.96 12.34 -4.71
N LYS A 68 9.18 11.84 -3.47
CA LYS A 68 9.44 10.43 -3.17
C LYS A 68 8.35 9.93 -2.24
N LEU A 69 7.96 8.67 -2.43
CA LEU A 69 6.88 8.04 -1.68
C LEU A 69 7.17 6.56 -1.52
N ASP A 70 6.89 6.05 -0.34
CA ASP A 70 6.85 4.63 0.04
C ASP A 70 5.61 4.46 0.92
N ALA A 71 4.60 3.74 0.43
CA ALA A 71 3.34 3.52 1.14
C ALA A 71 3.50 2.61 2.37
N GLY A 72 4.66 1.98 2.50
CA GLY A 72 4.99 1.04 3.57
C GLY A 72 4.66 -0.41 3.23
N SER A 73 5.02 -1.30 4.15
CA SER A 73 4.73 -2.73 4.00
C SER A 73 3.23 -3.02 4.11
N ASP A 74 2.78 -4.10 3.48
CA ASP A 74 1.43 -4.63 3.63
C ASP A 74 1.05 -4.81 5.10
N LEU A 75 -0.20 -4.51 5.41
CA LEU A 75 -0.73 -4.50 6.77
C LEU A 75 -1.77 -5.60 6.96
N VAL A 76 -1.89 -6.04 8.21
CA VAL A 76 -2.89 -7.02 8.62
C VAL A 76 -3.73 -6.43 9.73
N VAL A 77 -5.05 -6.59 9.64
CA VAL A 77 -6.00 -6.11 10.64
C VAL A 77 -7.03 -7.18 10.95
N LEU A 78 -7.48 -7.26 12.20
CA LEU A 78 -8.61 -8.11 12.56
C LEU A 78 -9.91 -7.51 12.01
N GLU A 79 -10.85 -8.35 11.60
CA GLU A 79 -12.20 -7.93 11.20
C GLU A 79 -12.82 -6.94 12.20
N GLY A 80 -13.30 -5.80 11.70
CA GLY A 80 -13.82 -4.69 12.50
C GLY A 80 -12.75 -3.82 13.18
N GLY A 81 -11.48 -4.15 13.02
CA GLY A 81 -10.37 -3.35 13.54
C GLY A 81 -10.04 -2.15 12.67
N THR A 82 -9.50 -1.11 13.29
CA THR A 82 -9.01 0.10 12.61
C THR A 82 -7.49 0.15 12.65
N ILE A 83 -6.85 0.42 11.52
CA ILE A 83 -5.40 0.52 11.42
C ILE A 83 -4.98 1.81 10.69
N PRO A 84 -3.97 2.56 11.17
CA PRO A 84 -3.42 3.71 10.45
C PRO A 84 -2.47 3.24 9.34
N ILE A 85 -2.55 3.89 8.18
CA ILE A 85 -1.55 3.77 7.11
C ILE A 85 -0.53 4.89 7.31
N LYS A 86 0.77 4.56 7.26
CA LYS A 86 1.85 5.50 7.59
C LYS A 86 2.93 5.46 6.50
N PRO A 87 2.72 6.14 5.37
CA PRO A 87 3.71 6.22 4.32
C PRO A 87 4.94 7.02 4.75
N ILE A 88 6.07 6.71 4.16
CA ILE A 88 7.28 7.51 4.23
C ILE A 88 7.37 8.34 2.95
N TYR A 89 7.56 9.65 3.08
CA TYR A 89 7.59 10.51 1.90
C TYR A 89 8.53 11.70 2.06
N TYR A 90 8.93 12.23 0.91
CA TYR A 90 9.66 13.48 0.79
C TYR A 90 9.04 14.33 -0.32
N ALA A 91 8.45 15.46 0.03
CA ALA A 91 7.88 16.43 -0.91
C ALA A 91 7.69 17.80 -0.22
N THR A 92 7.79 18.86 -1.00
CA THR A 92 7.43 20.21 -0.57
C THR A 92 5.96 20.45 -0.90
N ASN A 93 5.19 20.96 0.07
CA ASN A 93 3.73 21.16 -0.03
C ASN A 93 3.01 19.92 -0.56
N PRO A 94 3.09 18.77 0.14
CA PRO A 94 2.55 17.51 -0.32
C PRO A 94 1.02 17.55 -0.39
N VAL A 95 0.46 17.03 -1.49
CA VAL A 95 -0.97 16.77 -1.65
C VAL A 95 -1.15 15.26 -1.85
N PHE A 96 -1.95 14.63 -0.98
CA PHE A 96 -2.24 13.21 -1.00
C PHE A 96 -3.61 12.93 -1.62
N SER A 97 -3.72 11.80 -2.29
CA SER A 97 -4.98 11.22 -2.74
C SER A 97 -4.88 9.71 -2.68
N TRP A 98 -5.74 9.08 -1.88
CA TRP A 98 -5.82 7.63 -1.70
C TRP A 98 -7.01 7.07 -2.46
N LEU A 99 -6.82 5.96 -3.16
CA LEU A 99 -7.86 5.23 -3.88
C LEU A 99 -7.74 3.72 -3.63
N PRO A 100 -8.85 2.98 -3.51
CA PRO A 100 -10.22 3.50 -3.39
C PRO A 100 -10.42 4.25 -2.07
N MET A 101 -11.40 5.15 -1.99
CA MET A 101 -11.71 5.89 -0.77
C MET A 101 -12.50 5.06 0.26
N THR A 102 -12.96 3.87 -0.13
CA THR A 102 -13.75 2.97 0.72
C THR A 102 -13.00 2.60 1.99
N TYR A 103 -13.66 2.68 3.14
CA TYR A 103 -13.15 2.38 4.49
C TYR A 103 -12.08 3.35 5.01
N LEU A 104 -11.67 4.37 4.28
CA LEU A 104 -10.77 5.41 4.78
C LEU A 104 -11.55 6.50 5.51
N ASP A 105 -11.00 6.98 6.62
CA ASP A 105 -11.54 8.11 7.36
C ASP A 105 -11.36 9.43 6.59
N THR A 106 -10.17 9.65 6.03
CA THR A 106 -9.82 10.87 5.30
C THR A 106 -8.84 10.55 4.18
N PRO A 107 -9.31 10.39 2.91
CA PRO A 107 -8.48 9.92 1.80
C PRO A 107 -7.50 10.96 1.24
N THR A 108 -7.44 12.15 1.81
CA THR A 108 -6.61 13.26 1.32
C THR A 108 -5.48 13.65 2.27
N ILE A 109 -5.32 12.96 3.40
CA ILE A 109 -4.23 13.20 4.34
C ILE A 109 -3.10 12.19 4.18
N ALA A 110 -1.93 12.53 4.73
CA ALA A 110 -0.76 11.66 4.67
C ALA A 110 -0.98 10.31 5.37
N ASN A 111 -1.62 10.30 6.54
CA ASN A 111 -1.76 9.15 7.41
C ASN A 111 -3.25 8.82 7.67
N PRO A 112 -4.01 8.34 6.68
CA PRO A 112 -5.40 7.98 6.90
C PRO A 112 -5.50 6.71 7.78
N LYS A 113 -6.66 6.54 8.43
CA LYS A 113 -7.02 5.30 9.09
C LYS A 113 -8.01 4.54 8.22
N THR A 114 -7.91 3.22 8.20
CA THR A 114 -8.85 2.35 7.51
C THR A 114 -9.49 1.35 8.46
N THR A 115 -10.79 1.04 8.22
CA THR A 115 -11.55 0.01 8.94
C THR A 115 -12.17 -0.93 7.89
N PRO A 116 -11.36 -1.74 7.21
CA PRO A 116 -11.83 -2.53 6.08
C PRO A 116 -12.64 -3.74 6.54
N LEU A 117 -13.67 -4.09 5.74
CA LEU A 117 -14.47 -5.31 5.94
C LEU A 117 -13.92 -6.51 5.15
N PHE A 118 -13.13 -6.25 4.12
CA PHE A 118 -12.49 -7.23 3.23
C PHE A 118 -11.09 -6.79 2.88
N ASP A 119 -10.28 -7.70 2.37
CA ASP A 119 -8.97 -7.37 1.82
C ASP A 119 -9.10 -6.24 0.80
N ILE A 120 -8.21 -5.27 0.89
CA ILE A 120 -8.23 -4.10 0.03
C ILE A 120 -6.81 -3.61 -0.22
N THR A 121 -6.53 -3.15 -1.44
CA THR A 121 -5.28 -2.49 -1.78
C THR A 121 -5.57 -1.02 -2.03
N TYR A 122 -4.85 -0.16 -1.32
CA TYR A 122 -4.91 1.29 -1.52
C TYR A 122 -3.73 1.74 -2.36
N ILE A 123 -4.02 2.54 -3.37
CA ILE A 123 -3.02 3.26 -4.15
C ILE A 123 -2.99 4.69 -3.64
N VAL A 124 -1.82 5.17 -3.28
CA VAL A 124 -1.60 6.56 -2.89
C VAL A 124 -0.90 7.32 -4.00
N LYS A 125 -1.44 8.49 -4.33
CA LYS A 125 -0.81 9.50 -5.16
C LYS A 125 -0.29 10.62 -4.28
N LEU A 126 1.00 10.93 -4.38
CA LEU A 126 1.61 12.09 -3.77
C LEU A 126 1.97 13.09 -4.86
N THR A 127 1.46 14.31 -4.77
CA THR A 127 1.81 15.41 -5.65
C THR A 127 2.60 16.46 -4.85
N GLY A 128 3.78 16.78 -5.33
CA GLY A 128 4.62 17.85 -4.76
C GLY A 128 4.36 19.20 -5.40
N ILE A 129 5.02 20.23 -4.87
CA ILE A 129 5.05 21.55 -5.48
C ILE A 129 5.55 21.43 -6.93
N GLY A 130 4.95 22.17 -7.85
CA GLY A 130 5.28 22.07 -9.28
C GLY A 130 4.47 21.00 -10.04
N GLY A 131 3.58 20.26 -9.36
CA GLY A 131 2.62 19.33 -9.98
C GLY A 131 3.18 17.94 -10.32
N CYS A 132 4.45 17.65 -10.03
CA CYS A 132 5.01 16.31 -10.20
C CYS A 132 4.37 15.34 -9.21
N SER A 133 4.02 14.14 -9.68
CA SER A 133 3.35 13.12 -8.85
C SER A 133 4.08 11.79 -8.90
N VAL A 134 4.01 11.05 -7.78
CA VAL A 134 4.48 9.68 -7.62
C VAL A 134 3.36 8.84 -7.02
N PHE A 135 3.38 7.54 -7.28
CA PHE A 135 2.37 6.58 -6.81
C PHE A 135 3.07 5.43 -6.11
N ASP A 136 2.36 4.86 -5.14
CA ASP A 136 2.71 3.61 -4.50
C ASP A 136 1.46 2.95 -3.94
N ASP A 137 1.54 1.69 -3.50
CA ASP A 137 0.39 0.98 -2.97
C ASP A 137 0.70 0.22 -1.67
N VAL A 138 -0.37 -0.08 -0.92
CA VAL A 138 -0.32 -0.89 0.30
C VAL A 138 -1.55 -1.79 0.35
N LYS A 139 -1.33 -3.09 0.59
CA LYS A 139 -2.40 -4.06 0.78
C LYS A 139 -2.76 -4.18 2.25
N ILE A 140 -4.05 -4.18 2.54
CA ILE A 140 -4.59 -4.49 3.87
C ILE A 140 -5.27 -5.85 3.81
N THR A 141 -4.79 -6.81 4.59
CA THR A 141 -5.41 -8.14 4.73
C THR A 141 -6.27 -8.17 5.99
N VAL A 142 -7.52 -8.61 5.84
CA VAL A 142 -8.50 -8.68 6.94
C VAL A 142 -8.59 -10.10 7.47
N LEU A 143 -8.18 -10.31 8.71
CA LEU A 143 -8.32 -11.59 9.40
C LEU A 143 -9.73 -11.73 9.98
N ARG A 144 -10.56 -12.52 9.32
CA ARG A 144 -11.92 -12.82 9.77
C ARG A 144 -11.93 -13.69 11.03
N ALA A 145 -12.98 -13.56 11.82
CA ALA A 145 -13.16 -14.46 12.97
C ALA A 145 -13.35 -15.90 12.49
N PRO A 146 -12.60 -16.88 13.04
CA PRO A 146 -12.82 -18.28 12.73
C PRO A 146 -14.26 -18.69 13.05
N LEU A 147 -14.92 -19.35 12.10
CA LEU A 147 -16.23 -19.94 12.30
C LEU A 147 -16.06 -21.39 12.72
N ILE A 148 -16.36 -21.66 14.00
CA ILE A 148 -16.10 -22.94 14.65
C ILE A 148 -17.42 -23.71 14.75
N PRO A 149 -17.59 -24.82 14.00
CA PRO A 149 -18.77 -25.68 14.13
C PRO A 149 -18.84 -26.34 15.52
N ASN A 150 -20.05 -26.47 16.03
CA ASN A 150 -20.26 -27.13 17.34
C ASN A 150 -20.45 -28.65 17.23
N ALA A 151 -20.55 -29.20 16.02
CA ALA A 151 -20.68 -30.62 15.77
C ALA A 151 -20.21 -31.01 14.36
N PHE A 152 -19.86 -32.27 14.19
CA PHE A 152 -19.60 -32.91 12.91
C PHE A 152 -19.91 -34.42 13.00
N SER A 153 -20.08 -35.10 11.85
CA SER A 153 -20.52 -36.52 11.77
C SER A 153 -19.58 -37.33 10.88
N PRO A 154 -18.53 -37.94 11.41
CA PRO A 154 -17.55 -38.71 10.63
C PRO A 154 -18.12 -40.10 10.26
N ASN A 155 -19.18 -40.15 9.43
CA ASN A 155 -19.86 -41.37 9.03
C ASN A 155 -19.50 -41.81 7.58
N GLY A 156 -18.68 -41.00 6.87
CA GLY A 156 -18.20 -41.32 5.53
C GLY A 156 -19.18 -41.01 4.39
N ASP A 157 -20.24 -40.23 4.66
CA ASP A 157 -21.22 -39.85 3.62
C ASP A 157 -20.80 -38.64 2.77
N GLY A 158 -19.67 -38.03 3.08
CA GLY A 158 -19.12 -36.84 2.41
C GLY A 158 -19.67 -35.53 2.93
N ILE A 159 -20.52 -35.52 3.95
CA ILE A 159 -21.15 -34.33 4.54
C ILE A 159 -20.73 -34.18 6.01
N ASN A 160 -19.98 -33.11 6.33
CA ASN A 160 -19.51 -32.83 7.68
C ASN A 160 -18.72 -33.98 8.33
N ASP A 161 -18.02 -34.79 7.54
CA ASP A 161 -17.18 -35.89 8.03
C ASP A 161 -15.95 -35.39 8.81
N THR A 162 -15.65 -34.12 8.72
CA THR A 162 -14.51 -33.50 9.41
C THR A 162 -14.91 -32.19 10.06
N TRP A 163 -14.21 -31.83 11.13
CA TRP A 163 -14.43 -30.57 11.83
C TRP A 163 -13.77 -29.42 11.11
N ALA A 164 -14.44 -28.84 10.12
CA ALA A 164 -13.94 -27.76 9.27
C ALA A 164 -14.13 -26.38 9.93
N ILE A 165 -13.06 -25.75 10.36
CA ILE A 165 -13.07 -24.41 10.93
C ILE A 165 -12.74 -23.40 9.84
N LYS A 166 -13.76 -22.66 9.37
CA LYS A 166 -13.58 -21.65 8.33
C LYS A 166 -12.75 -20.46 8.84
N TYR A 167 -11.95 -19.88 7.98
CA TYR A 167 -11.09 -18.69 8.20
C TYR A 167 -9.92 -18.93 9.15
N LEU A 168 -9.72 -20.13 9.71
CA LEU A 168 -8.58 -20.42 10.54
C LEU A 168 -7.28 -20.51 9.73
N GLU A 169 -7.37 -20.84 8.44
CA GLU A 169 -6.29 -20.81 7.46
C GLU A 169 -5.63 -19.44 7.30
N SER A 170 -6.35 -18.37 7.66
CA SER A 170 -5.84 -16.98 7.63
C SER A 170 -4.93 -16.65 8.82
N TYR A 171 -4.75 -17.60 9.77
CA TYR A 171 -3.96 -17.41 10.99
C TYR A 171 -2.71 -18.29 11.02
N PRO A 172 -1.60 -17.88 10.36
CA PRO A 172 -0.36 -18.65 10.41
C PRO A 172 0.14 -18.82 11.84
N GLY A 173 0.47 -20.05 12.20
CA GLY A 173 0.91 -20.41 13.55
C GLY A 173 -0.23 -20.69 14.53
N ALA A 174 -1.50 -20.66 14.10
CA ALA A 174 -2.62 -21.04 14.95
C ALA A 174 -2.43 -22.47 15.50
N THR A 175 -2.72 -22.67 16.78
CA THR A 175 -2.69 -23.99 17.40
C THR A 175 -4.08 -24.41 17.84
N ILE A 176 -4.38 -25.70 17.66
CA ILE A 176 -5.61 -26.34 18.11
C ILE A 176 -5.24 -27.49 19.04
N GLU A 177 -5.95 -27.58 20.13
CA GLU A 177 -5.90 -28.70 21.07
C GLU A 177 -7.34 -29.15 21.36
N ILE A 178 -7.57 -30.46 21.36
CA ILE A 178 -8.89 -31.04 21.67
C ILE A 178 -8.73 -32.06 22.77
N TYR A 179 -9.61 -31.99 23.75
CA TYR A 179 -9.61 -32.80 24.95
C TYR A 179 -10.92 -33.56 25.07
N ASP A 180 -10.85 -34.77 25.63
CA ASP A 180 -12.05 -35.47 26.07
C ASP A 180 -12.61 -34.84 27.37
N ARG A 181 -13.74 -35.36 27.84
CA ARG A 181 -14.37 -34.89 29.10
C ARG A 181 -13.56 -35.16 30.36
N GLY A 182 -12.56 -36.04 30.29
CA GLY A 182 -11.63 -36.33 31.37
C GLY A 182 -10.40 -35.40 31.37
N GLY A 183 -10.29 -34.51 30.37
CA GLY A 183 -9.14 -33.60 30.20
C GLY A 183 -7.95 -34.26 29.52
N GLN A 184 -8.12 -35.43 28.91
CA GLN A 184 -7.06 -36.09 28.15
C GLN A 184 -6.99 -35.44 26.74
N LEU A 185 -5.79 -35.06 26.32
CA LEU A 185 -5.55 -34.53 24.94
C LEU A 185 -5.77 -35.66 23.94
N VAL A 186 -6.67 -35.46 22.98
CA VAL A 186 -7.02 -36.44 21.93
C VAL A 186 -6.59 -35.99 20.53
N TYR A 187 -6.36 -34.67 20.34
CA TYR A 187 -5.87 -34.14 19.09
C TYR A 187 -5.11 -32.82 19.29
N GLN A 188 -4.06 -32.63 18.51
CA GLN A 188 -3.30 -31.39 18.49
C GLN A 188 -2.83 -31.09 17.06
N SER A 189 -2.88 -29.82 16.65
CA SER A 189 -2.39 -29.37 15.34
C SER A 189 -1.85 -27.95 15.41
N THR A 190 -0.89 -27.67 14.52
CA THR A 190 -0.44 -26.30 14.21
C THR A 190 -0.79 -25.99 12.77
N ASN A 191 -1.25 -24.77 12.49
CA ASN A 191 -1.76 -24.29 11.20
C ASN A 191 -3.00 -25.03 10.67
N TYR A 192 -3.47 -26.06 11.34
CA TYR A 192 -4.64 -26.87 10.96
C TYR A 192 -4.69 -27.26 9.48
N PRO A 193 -3.65 -27.88 8.94
CA PRO A 193 -3.53 -28.15 7.50
C PRO A 193 -4.51 -29.22 7.01
N LYS A 194 -5.05 -30.01 7.92
CA LYS A 194 -6.08 -31.04 7.70
C LYS A 194 -7.13 -30.92 8.79
N ASN A 195 -8.39 -30.90 8.39
CA ASN A 195 -9.50 -30.91 9.34
C ASN A 195 -9.50 -32.20 10.17
N TRP A 196 -9.80 -32.07 11.46
CA TRP A 196 -9.91 -33.21 12.35
C TRP A 196 -11.10 -34.11 11.97
N ASP A 197 -10.86 -35.40 11.85
CA ASP A 197 -11.81 -36.42 11.44
C ASP A 197 -12.39 -37.22 12.62
N GLY A 198 -12.22 -36.75 13.87
CA GLY A 198 -12.70 -37.46 15.06
C GLY A 198 -11.88 -38.68 15.46
N THR A 199 -10.63 -38.78 14.97
CA THR A 199 -9.71 -39.85 15.35
C THR A 199 -8.62 -39.38 16.31
N THR A 200 -8.09 -40.30 17.10
CA THR A 200 -6.85 -40.15 17.89
C THR A 200 -5.95 -41.34 17.58
N ASN A 201 -4.69 -41.11 17.16
CA ASN A 201 -3.75 -42.16 16.76
C ASN A 201 -4.34 -43.18 15.76
N GLY A 202 -5.16 -42.71 14.83
CA GLY A 202 -5.80 -43.52 13.78
C GLY A 202 -7.01 -44.35 14.25
N LYS A 203 -7.45 -44.18 15.50
CA LYS A 203 -8.65 -44.83 16.03
C LYS A 203 -9.78 -43.84 16.19
N SER A 204 -10.97 -44.20 15.74
CA SER A 204 -12.17 -43.36 15.89
C SER A 204 -12.50 -43.19 17.39
N LEU A 205 -12.84 -41.95 17.73
CA LEU A 205 -13.33 -41.59 19.05
C LEU A 205 -14.82 -41.89 19.18
N ASN A 206 -15.29 -42.02 20.40
CA ASN A 206 -16.70 -42.26 20.70
C ASN A 206 -17.55 -41.00 20.33
N VAL A 207 -18.80 -41.24 19.96
CA VAL A 207 -19.83 -40.20 19.91
C VAL A 207 -19.90 -39.48 21.24
N GLY A 208 -19.88 -38.17 21.23
CA GLY A 208 -19.91 -37.38 22.45
C GLY A 208 -19.28 -36.01 22.30
N THR A 209 -19.22 -35.30 23.42
CA THR A 209 -18.71 -33.93 23.47
C THR A 209 -17.23 -33.92 23.86
N TYR A 210 -16.46 -33.16 23.11
CA TYR A 210 -15.06 -32.85 23.30
C TYR A 210 -14.88 -31.35 23.48
N TYR A 211 -13.78 -30.96 24.12
CA TYR A 211 -13.50 -29.56 24.42
C TYR A 211 -12.27 -29.11 23.66
N TYR A 212 -12.35 -27.89 23.01
CA TYR A 212 -11.23 -27.38 22.27
C TYR A 212 -10.66 -26.11 22.87
N ILE A 213 -9.36 -25.91 22.62
CA ILE A 213 -8.64 -24.65 22.81
C ILE A 213 -8.01 -24.31 21.46
N ILE A 214 -8.34 -23.14 20.92
CA ILE A 214 -7.76 -22.60 19.69
C ILE A 214 -7.05 -21.30 20.01
N ASN A 215 -5.74 -21.25 19.76
CA ASN A 215 -4.95 -20.04 19.86
C ASN A 215 -4.63 -19.54 18.44
N PRO A 216 -5.36 -18.56 17.94
CA PRO A 216 -5.17 -18.06 16.57
C PRO A 216 -3.86 -17.32 16.36
N LYS A 217 -3.19 -16.86 17.45
CA LYS A 217 -2.06 -15.93 17.35
C LYS A 217 -2.52 -14.57 16.76
N ASN A 218 -1.60 -13.80 16.21
CA ASN A 218 -1.86 -12.54 15.48
C ASN A 218 -2.80 -11.54 16.19
N GLY A 219 -2.73 -11.48 17.54
CA GLY A 219 -3.49 -10.52 18.34
C GLY A 219 -4.94 -10.89 18.67
N ARG A 220 -5.50 -11.95 18.08
CA ARG A 220 -6.82 -12.46 18.46
C ARG A 220 -6.73 -13.28 19.74
N LYS A 221 -7.73 -13.11 20.61
CA LYS A 221 -7.83 -13.86 21.88
C LYS A 221 -7.97 -15.37 21.62
N ILE A 222 -7.48 -16.17 22.57
CA ILE A 222 -7.69 -17.61 22.60
C ILE A 222 -9.20 -17.89 22.67
N MET A 223 -9.65 -18.84 21.86
CA MET A 223 -11.02 -19.32 21.80
C MET A 223 -11.10 -20.71 22.40
N SER A 224 -12.13 -20.97 23.17
CA SER A 224 -12.41 -22.29 23.74
C SER A 224 -13.90 -22.57 23.68
N GLY A 225 -14.23 -23.86 23.66
CA GLY A 225 -15.61 -24.29 23.57
C GLY A 225 -15.72 -25.80 23.46
N SER A 226 -16.84 -26.30 22.99
CA SER A 226 -17.08 -27.72 22.78
C SER A 226 -17.43 -28.04 21.35
N VAL A 227 -17.07 -29.24 20.94
CA VAL A 227 -17.48 -29.84 19.64
C VAL A 227 -18.02 -31.24 19.93
N THR A 228 -19.13 -31.59 19.26
CA THR A 228 -19.77 -32.90 19.43
C THR A 228 -19.52 -33.76 18.19
N ILE A 229 -18.98 -34.97 18.42
CA ILE A 229 -18.97 -36.02 17.39
C ILE A 229 -20.35 -36.65 17.37
N LEU A 230 -21.02 -36.60 16.23
CA LEU A 230 -22.29 -37.26 15.94
C LEU A 230 -22.04 -38.60 15.24
N LYS A 231 -23.09 -39.41 15.10
CA LYS A 231 -23.00 -40.67 14.34
C LYS A 231 -23.49 -40.48 12.94
#